data_f789a2d3c2fc4e678170e3c08710e2ee
#
_entry.id   f789a2d3c2fc4e678170e3c08710e2ee
#
_cell.length_a   1.000
_cell.length_b   1.000
_cell.length_c   1.000
_cell.angle_alpha   90.00
_cell.angle_beta   90.00
_cell.angle_gamma   90.00
#
_symmetry.space_group_name_H-M   'P 1'
#
loop_
_entity.id
_entity.type
_entity.pdbx_description
1 polymer ?
#
loop_
_entity_poly.entity_id
_entity_poly.type
_entity_poly.pdbx_seq_one_letter_code
_entity_poly.pdbx_strand_id
1 'polypeptide(L)'
;PSDATKNRANEAVKEFTRYTADLIAERRKRPADDLLTGLIDATIEGDRLSDEQVISTVMVLLMAGHEASVNAAANGVAAFGQHPDEWQALRSGAAPAKSAVEEILRWDPPLQFFQRWVLDDGFEVQGVEIPRGSKVGLMIGSSNRDPRKYADPDAFRIARGETSDRKSTRLNSSH
;
A
#
# COMPACT_ATOMS: atom_id res chain seq x y z
N PRO A 1 -4.71 21.66 -10.99
CA PRO A 1 -4.82 21.03 -12.31
C PRO A 1 -5.61 21.93 -13.22
N SER A 2 -5.18 22.11 -14.50
CA SER A 2 -5.91 22.85 -15.51
C SER A 2 -7.25 22.14 -15.82
N ASP A 3 -8.24 22.87 -16.37
CA ASP A 3 -9.52 22.27 -16.73
C ASP A 3 -9.35 21.16 -17.80
N ALA A 4 -8.37 21.30 -18.70
CA ALA A 4 -7.99 20.24 -19.63
C ALA A 4 -7.53 18.96 -18.91
N THR A 5 -6.77 19.07 -17.83
CA THR A 5 -6.33 17.91 -17.04
C THR A 5 -7.50 17.24 -16.31
N LYS A 6 -8.41 18.04 -15.76
CA LYS A 6 -9.62 17.51 -15.11
C LYS A 6 -10.52 16.79 -16.11
N ASN A 7 -10.72 17.37 -17.30
CA ASN A 7 -11.53 16.77 -18.35
C ASN A 7 -10.95 15.42 -18.81
N ARG A 8 -9.63 15.34 -19.04
CA ARG A 8 -8.97 14.08 -19.38
C ARG A 8 -9.14 13.03 -18.29
N ALA A 9 -9.00 13.40 -17.01
CA ALA A 9 -9.20 12.48 -15.88
C ALA A 9 -10.65 11.98 -15.84
N ASN A 10 -11.63 12.87 -16.03
CA ASN A 10 -13.05 12.49 -16.06
C ASN A 10 -13.37 11.53 -17.21
N GLU A 11 -12.82 11.75 -18.40
CA GLU A 11 -13.02 10.84 -19.54
C GLU A 11 -12.37 9.46 -19.27
N ALA A 12 -11.16 9.44 -18.71
CA ALA A 12 -10.51 8.18 -18.34
C ALA A 12 -11.33 7.38 -17.28
N VAL A 13 -11.91 8.07 -16.30
CA VAL A 13 -12.80 7.42 -15.31
C VAL A 13 -14.05 6.85 -15.98
N LYS A 14 -14.69 7.58 -16.90
CA LYS A 14 -15.86 7.08 -17.63
C LYS A 14 -15.53 5.85 -18.48
N GLU A 15 -14.39 5.89 -19.19
CA GLU A 15 -13.93 4.78 -20.02
C GLU A 15 -13.62 3.55 -19.16
N PHE A 16 -12.92 3.73 -18.05
CA PHE A 16 -12.63 2.66 -17.08
C PHE A 16 -13.91 2.06 -16.49
N THR A 17 -14.87 2.90 -16.09
CA THR A 17 -16.17 2.48 -15.56
C THR A 17 -16.91 1.60 -16.56
N ARG A 18 -16.98 2.02 -17.82
CA ARG A 18 -17.64 1.24 -18.88
C ARG A 18 -16.95 -0.10 -19.12
N TYR A 19 -15.62 -0.08 -19.25
CA TYR A 19 -14.82 -1.29 -19.44
C TYR A 19 -15.03 -2.30 -18.30
N THR A 20 -15.01 -1.83 -17.06
CA THR A 20 -15.20 -2.69 -15.89
C THR A 20 -16.62 -3.23 -15.80
N ALA A 21 -17.64 -2.42 -16.16
CA ALA A 21 -19.03 -2.88 -16.23
C ALA A 21 -19.22 -4.00 -17.26
N ASP A 22 -18.58 -3.89 -18.43
CA ASP A 22 -18.62 -4.92 -19.47
C ASP A 22 -17.96 -6.23 -18.98
N LEU A 23 -16.82 -6.12 -18.27
CA LEU A 23 -16.16 -7.27 -17.64
C LEU A 23 -17.02 -7.95 -16.56
N ILE A 24 -17.70 -7.16 -15.73
CA ILE A 24 -18.63 -7.68 -14.72
C ILE A 24 -19.75 -8.47 -15.41
N ALA A 25 -20.34 -7.93 -16.46
CA ALA A 25 -21.41 -8.59 -17.23
C ALA A 25 -20.91 -9.89 -17.89
N GLU A 26 -19.66 -9.92 -18.35
CA GLU A 26 -19.03 -11.12 -18.89
C GLU A 26 -18.81 -12.17 -17.79
N ARG A 27 -18.23 -11.80 -16.64
CA ARG A 27 -17.94 -12.72 -15.53
C ARG A 27 -19.20 -13.30 -14.91
N ARG A 28 -20.30 -12.57 -14.88
CA ARG A 28 -21.62 -13.13 -14.46
C ARG A 28 -22.12 -14.22 -15.39
N LYS A 29 -21.82 -14.14 -16.69
CA LYS A 29 -22.19 -15.16 -17.67
C LYS A 29 -21.20 -16.33 -17.67
N ARG A 30 -19.92 -16.05 -17.42
CA ARG A 30 -18.82 -17.00 -17.46
C ARG A 30 -17.88 -16.73 -16.30
N PRO A 31 -18.19 -17.21 -15.08
CA PRO A 31 -17.31 -17.07 -13.93
C PRO A 31 -15.92 -17.66 -14.22
N ALA A 32 -14.87 -17.00 -13.72
CA ALA A 32 -13.50 -17.45 -13.81
C ALA A 32 -12.87 -17.50 -12.42
N ASP A 33 -11.75 -18.20 -12.29
CA ASP A 33 -10.95 -18.19 -11.06
C ASP A 33 -10.08 -16.92 -11.03
N ASP A 34 -10.74 -15.77 -10.82
CA ASP A 34 -10.10 -14.46 -10.76
C ASP A 34 -10.70 -13.57 -9.66
N LEU A 35 -9.98 -12.51 -9.33
CA LEU A 35 -10.37 -11.55 -8.30
C LEU A 35 -11.71 -10.87 -8.61
N LEU A 36 -12.01 -10.60 -9.89
CA LEU A 36 -13.24 -9.92 -10.27
C LEU A 36 -14.46 -10.81 -10.00
N THR A 37 -14.39 -12.10 -10.33
CA THR A 37 -15.42 -13.08 -9.97
C THR A 37 -15.61 -13.14 -8.45
N GLY A 38 -14.49 -13.18 -7.70
CA GLY A 38 -14.54 -13.17 -6.24
C GLY A 38 -15.23 -11.92 -5.67
N LEU A 39 -14.99 -10.73 -6.26
CA LEU A 39 -15.64 -9.49 -5.86
C LEU A 39 -17.14 -9.46 -6.19
N ILE A 40 -17.54 -10.00 -7.35
CA ILE A 40 -18.94 -10.08 -7.77
C ILE A 40 -19.74 -10.99 -6.83
N ASP A 41 -19.10 -12.06 -6.33
CA ASP A 41 -19.74 -13.01 -5.42
C ASP A 41 -19.58 -12.65 -3.94
N ALA A 42 -18.76 -11.63 -3.63
CA ALA A 42 -18.55 -11.18 -2.25
C ALA A 42 -19.85 -10.64 -1.64
N THR A 43 -20.07 -11.00 -0.39
CA THR A 43 -21.16 -10.47 0.42
C THR A 43 -20.61 -9.73 1.64
N ILE A 44 -21.23 -8.60 1.96
CA ILE A 44 -20.95 -7.83 3.17
C ILE A 44 -22.24 -7.80 4.00
N GLU A 45 -22.21 -8.33 5.23
CA GLU A 45 -23.37 -8.39 6.13
C GLU A 45 -24.60 -9.11 5.51
N GLY A 46 -24.38 -10.02 4.57
CA GLY A 46 -25.42 -10.78 3.88
C GLY A 46 -25.88 -10.17 2.55
N ASP A 47 -25.46 -8.95 2.23
CA ASP A 47 -25.78 -8.29 0.97
C ASP A 47 -24.63 -8.39 -0.03
N ARG A 48 -24.95 -8.60 -1.31
CA ARG A 48 -23.96 -8.58 -2.40
C ARG A 48 -23.57 -7.15 -2.74
N LEU A 49 -22.32 -6.97 -3.15
CA LEU A 49 -21.85 -5.68 -3.67
C LEU A 49 -22.64 -5.30 -4.93
N SER A 50 -23.04 -4.04 -5.02
CA SER A 50 -23.59 -3.49 -6.25
C SER A 50 -22.49 -3.35 -7.32
N ASP A 51 -22.87 -3.25 -8.59
CA ASP A 51 -21.92 -3.04 -9.70
C ASP A 51 -21.06 -1.80 -9.49
N GLU A 52 -21.62 -0.73 -8.97
CA GLU A 52 -20.91 0.50 -8.66
C GLU A 52 -19.86 0.28 -7.55
N GLN A 53 -20.21 -0.52 -6.54
CA GLN A 53 -19.27 -0.86 -5.47
C GLN A 53 -18.14 -1.77 -5.98
N VAL A 54 -18.44 -2.75 -6.85
CA VAL A 54 -17.42 -3.58 -7.49
C VAL A 54 -16.50 -2.73 -8.36
N ILE A 55 -17.03 -1.85 -9.23
CA ILE A 55 -16.25 -0.95 -10.09
C ILE A 55 -15.33 -0.05 -9.24
N SER A 56 -15.88 0.56 -8.19
CA SER A 56 -15.10 1.43 -7.30
C SER A 56 -14.00 0.65 -6.58
N THR A 57 -14.27 -0.58 -6.15
CA THR A 57 -13.29 -1.45 -5.50
C THR A 57 -12.17 -1.85 -6.46
N VAL A 58 -12.51 -2.24 -7.70
CA VAL A 58 -11.52 -2.56 -8.75
C VAL A 58 -10.63 -1.35 -9.04
N MET A 59 -11.22 -0.16 -9.15
CA MET A 59 -10.45 1.08 -9.37
C MET A 59 -9.46 1.35 -8.24
N VAL A 60 -9.90 1.22 -6.98
CA VAL A 60 -9.02 1.41 -5.81
C VAL A 60 -7.92 0.36 -5.77
N LEU A 61 -8.22 -0.90 -6.03
CA LEU A 61 -7.25 -1.98 -6.03
C LEU A 61 -6.17 -1.79 -7.11
N LEU A 62 -6.57 -1.38 -8.32
CA LEU A 62 -5.61 -1.09 -9.39
C LEU A 62 -4.72 0.11 -9.07
N MET A 63 -5.29 1.21 -8.59
CA MET A 63 -4.52 2.39 -8.23
C MET A 63 -3.55 2.11 -7.07
N ALA A 64 -4.04 1.49 -6.00
CA ALA A 64 -3.24 1.20 -4.82
C ALA A 64 -2.17 0.12 -5.09
N GLY A 65 -2.49 -0.89 -5.88
CA GLY A 65 -1.58 -2.00 -6.17
C GLY A 65 -0.51 -1.68 -7.21
N HIS A 66 -0.75 -0.70 -8.10
CA HIS A 66 0.18 -0.38 -9.18
C HIS A 66 1.31 0.55 -8.71
N GLU A 67 0.98 1.76 -8.29
CA GLU A 67 1.97 2.81 -8.03
C GLU A 67 2.94 2.44 -6.89
N ALA A 68 2.41 1.97 -5.77
CA ALA A 68 3.23 1.61 -4.62
C ALA A 68 4.17 0.43 -4.93
N SER A 69 3.70 -0.57 -5.68
CA SER A 69 4.50 -1.74 -6.04
C SER A 69 5.61 -1.41 -7.03
N VAL A 70 5.32 -0.58 -8.03
CA VAL A 70 6.32 -0.13 -9.01
C VAL A 70 7.40 0.71 -8.32
N ASN A 71 7.01 1.64 -7.46
CA ASN A 71 7.96 2.47 -6.72
C ASN A 71 8.81 1.62 -5.75
N ALA A 72 8.20 0.66 -5.03
CA ALA A 72 8.95 -0.26 -4.16
C ALA A 72 9.98 -1.08 -4.93
N ALA A 73 9.61 -1.59 -6.11
CA ALA A 73 10.53 -2.34 -6.97
C ALA A 73 11.69 -1.45 -7.48
N ALA A 74 11.38 -0.23 -7.92
CA ALA A 74 12.39 0.73 -8.39
C ALA A 74 13.36 1.12 -7.26
N ASN A 75 12.84 1.42 -6.07
CA ASN A 75 13.64 1.73 -4.87
C ASN A 75 14.53 0.54 -4.50
N GLY A 76 14.01 -0.68 -4.59
CA GLY A 76 14.77 -1.91 -4.35
C GLY A 76 15.93 -2.08 -5.32
N VAL A 77 15.70 -1.88 -6.62
CA VAL A 77 16.76 -1.95 -7.64
C VAL A 77 17.83 -0.89 -7.38
N ALA A 78 17.42 0.34 -7.05
CA ALA A 78 18.35 1.42 -6.72
C ALA A 78 19.16 1.10 -5.45
N ALA A 79 18.53 0.55 -4.40
CA ALA A 79 19.21 0.14 -3.18
C ALA A 79 20.24 -0.96 -3.45
N PHE A 80 19.91 -2.00 -4.21
CA PHE A 80 20.86 -3.04 -4.58
C PHE A 80 22.00 -2.55 -5.47
N GLY A 81 21.74 -1.55 -6.33
CA GLY A 81 22.80 -0.90 -7.11
C GLY A 81 23.85 -0.19 -6.25
N GLN A 82 23.44 0.32 -5.08
CA GLN A 82 24.30 0.97 -4.10
C GLN A 82 24.95 -0.03 -3.11
N HIS A 83 24.40 -1.24 -2.98
CA HIS A 83 24.82 -2.27 -2.03
C HIS A 83 25.03 -3.62 -2.75
N PRO A 84 26.08 -3.77 -3.55
CA PRO A 84 26.29 -4.96 -4.38
C PRO A 84 26.48 -6.26 -3.56
N ASP A 85 26.99 -6.17 -2.34
CA ASP A 85 27.14 -7.33 -1.45
C ASP A 85 25.77 -7.88 -1.02
N GLU A 86 24.80 -7.01 -0.74
CA GLU A 86 23.43 -7.38 -0.42
C GLU A 86 22.72 -8.02 -1.63
N TRP A 87 23.00 -7.50 -2.83
CA TRP A 87 22.53 -8.11 -4.07
C TRP A 87 23.10 -9.53 -4.25
N GLN A 88 24.39 -9.72 -3.99
CA GLN A 88 25.02 -11.03 -4.05
C GLN A 88 24.46 -12.00 -3.00
N ALA A 89 24.19 -11.53 -1.78
CA ALA A 89 23.55 -12.33 -0.73
C ALA A 89 22.15 -12.81 -1.16
N LEU A 90 21.35 -11.96 -1.80
CA LEU A 90 20.05 -12.33 -2.35
C LEU A 90 20.20 -13.40 -3.46
N ARG A 91 21.09 -13.18 -4.40
CA ARG A 91 21.30 -14.09 -5.54
C ARG A 91 21.81 -15.47 -5.14
N SER A 92 22.65 -15.53 -4.13
CA SER A 92 23.21 -16.81 -3.60
C SER A 92 22.22 -17.57 -2.71
N GLY A 93 21.07 -16.96 -2.38
CA GLY A 93 20.12 -17.54 -1.43
C GLY A 93 20.56 -17.42 0.03
N ALA A 94 21.61 -16.65 0.34
CA ALA A 94 22.07 -16.42 1.71
C ALA A 94 21.03 -15.63 2.55
N ALA A 95 20.16 -14.87 1.88
CA ALA A 95 19.02 -14.23 2.51
C ALA A 95 17.72 -14.51 1.72
N PRO A 96 16.57 -14.75 2.41
CA PRO A 96 15.31 -15.01 1.75
C PRO A 96 14.80 -13.78 0.99
N ALA A 97 14.17 -13.97 -0.18
CA ALA A 97 13.55 -12.88 -0.95
C ALA A 97 12.53 -12.08 -0.14
N LYS A 98 11.80 -12.74 0.77
CA LYS A 98 10.88 -12.08 1.69
C LYS A 98 11.59 -11.05 2.57
N SER A 99 12.74 -11.39 3.16
CA SER A 99 13.52 -10.46 3.97
C SER A 99 14.05 -9.28 3.15
N ALA A 100 14.45 -9.53 1.91
CA ALA A 100 14.87 -8.48 1.00
C ALA A 100 13.73 -7.48 0.71
N VAL A 101 12.52 -7.97 0.42
CA VAL A 101 11.33 -7.11 0.22
C VAL A 101 11.02 -6.29 1.49
N GLU A 102 11.08 -6.93 2.67
CA GLU A 102 10.86 -6.23 3.93
C GLU A 102 11.89 -5.11 4.17
N GLU A 103 13.16 -5.36 3.89
CA GLU A 103 14.20 -4.35 4.05
C GLU A 103 14.11 -3.23 3.02
N ILE A 104 13.78 -3.51 1.75
CA ILE A 104 13.51 -2.50 0.74
C ILE A 104 12.42 -1.53 1.22
N LEU A 105 11.31 -2.08 1.69
CA LEU A 105 10.18 -1.28 2.18
C LEU A 105 10.48 -0.53 3.49
N ARG A 106 11.42 -1.00 4.28
CA ARG A 106 11.94 -0.27 5.45
C ARG A 106 12.87 0.85 5.02
N TRP A 107 13.86 0.52 4.16
CA TRP A 107 14.94 1.42 3.75
C TRP A 107 14.44 2.62 2.98
N ASP A 108 13.61 2.39 1.97
CA ASP A 108 13.02 3.43 1.14
C ASP A 108 11.57 3.09 0.78
N PRO A 109 10.64 3.33 1.73
CA PRO A 109 9.24 2.99 1.52
C PRO A 109 8.64 3.84 0.39
N PRO A 110 7.83 3.27 -0.49
CA PRO A 110 7.17 4.02 -1.57
C PRO A 110 6.22 5.10 -1.03
N LEU A 111 5.70 4.92 0.17
CA LEU A 111 4.89 5.89 0.89
C LEU A 111 5.70 6.47 2.05
N GLN A 112 6.26 7.67 1.85
CA GLN A 112 7.11 8.35 2.84
C GLN A 112 6.31 9.02 3.95
N PHE A 113 5.11 9.48 3.63
CA PHE A 113 4.27 10.29 4.50
C PHE A 113 2.80 9.93 4.31
N PHE A 114 2.04 9.85 5.41
CA PHE A 114 0.62 9.64 5.38
C PHE A 114 -0.09 10.55 6.39
N GLN A 115 -1.35 10.91 6.12
CA GLN A 115 -2.14 11.74 7.02
C GLN A 115 -3.34 10.97 7.58
N ARG A 116 -3.70 11.29 8.83
CA ARG A 116 -4.92 10.80 9.47
C ARG A 116 -5.63 11.96 10.17
N TRP A 117 -6.94 11.87 10.23
CA TRP A 117 -7.74 12.74 11.08
C TRP A 117 -7.88 12.11 12.47
N VAL A 118 -7.84 12.95 13.50
CA VAL A 118 -8.19 12.55 14.86
C VAL A 118 -9.70 12.59 14.96
N LEU A 119 -10.34 11.44 15.15
CA LEU A 119 -11.80 11.32 15.19
C LEU A 119 -12.35 11.29 16.61
N ASP A 120 -11.54 10.95 17.60
CA ASP A 120 -11.92 10.80 18.99
C ASP A 120 -11.32 11.90 19.85
N ASP A 121 -12.02 12.24 20.95
CA ASP A 121 -11.48 13.11 21.99
C ASP A 121 -10.50 12.33 22.87
N GLY A 122 -9.51 13.03 23.47
CA GLY A 122 -8.52 12.42 24.36
C GLY A 122 -7.43 11.61 23.64
N PHE A 123 -7.26 11.81 22.33
CA PHE A 123 -6.12 11.21 21.62
C PHE A 123 -4.81 11.88 22.05
N GLU A 124 -3.92 11.10 22.63
CA GLU A 124 -2.66 11.58 23.19
C GLU A 124 -1.46 10.85 22.57
N VAL A 125 -0.39 11.59 22.29
CA VAL A 125 0.89 11.03 21.85
C VAL A 125 2.01 11.61 22.73
N GLN A 126 2.67 10.76 23.50
CA GLN A 126 3.80 11.12 24.37
C GLN A 126 3.47 12.28 25.32
N GLY A 127 2.29 12.28 25.94
CA GLY A 127 1.85 13.32 26.88
C GLY A 127 1.30 14.58 26.21
N VAL A 128 1.21 14.62 24.88
CA VAL A 128 0.63 15.74 24.13
C VAL A 128 -0.77 15.34 23.65
N GLU A 129 -1.78 16.00 24.16
CA GLU A 129 -3.15 15.86 23.70
C GLU A 129 -3.31 16.49 22.31
N ILE A 130 -3.90 15.73 21.39
CA ILE A 130 -4.16 16.18 20.01
C ILE A 130 -5.69 16.32 19.87
N PRO A 131 -6.20 17.54 19.67
CA PRO A 131 -7.63 17.77 19.59
C PRO A 131 -8.30 17.00 18.45
N ARG A 132 -9.55 16.57 18.70
CA ARG A 132 -10.44 16.04 17.69
C ARG A 132 -10.54 17.00 16.49
N GLY A 133 -10.55 16.45 15.28
CA GLY A 133 -10.57 17.21 14.04
C GLY A 133 -9.20 17.71 13.57
N SER A 134 -8.14 17.45 14.35
CA SER A 134 -6.76 17.72 13.91
C SER A 134 -6.32 16.73 12.82
N LYS A 135 -5.38 17.16 11.97
CA LYS A 135 -4.63 16.27 11.09
C LYS A 135 -3.29 15.94 11.71
N VAL A 136 -2.97 14.66 11.78
CA VAL A 136 -1.65 14.17 12.17
C VAL A 136 -0.92 13.60 10.97
N GLY A 137 0.38 13.92 10.86
CA GLY A 137 1.27 13.39 9.84
C GLY A 137 2.02 12.18 10.35
N LEU A 138 1.91 11.06 9.65
CA LEU A 138 2.65 9.84 9.93
C LEU A 138 3.89 9.81 9.04
N MET A 139 5.06 10.03 9.62
CA MET A 139 6.35 10.06 8.91
C MET A 139 6.91 8.64 8.77
N ILE A 140 6.41 7.86 7.81
CA ILE A 140 6.75 6.43 7.64
C ILE A 140 8.24 6.26 7.36
N GLY A 141 8.80 7.04 6.44
CA GLY A 141 10.23 6.97 6.14
C GLY A 141 11.11 7.23 7.35
N SER A 142 10.76 8.22 8.18
CA SER A 142 11.47 8.52 9.43
C SER A 142 11.30 7.42 10.48
N SER A 143 10.09 6.91 10.67
CA SER A 143 9.82 5.85 11.64
C SER A 143 10.54 4.54 11.31
N ASN A 144 10.74 4.25 10.03
CA ASN A 144 11.51 3.10 9.56
C ASN A 144 13.03 3.22 9.80
N ARG A 145 13.49 4.39 10.22
CA ARG A 145 14.89 4.69 10.57
C ARG A 145 15.07 5.07 12.03
N ASP A 146 14.10 4.77 12.88
CA ASP A 146 14.20 5.05 14.31
C ASP A 146 15.25 4.12 14.96
N PRO A 147 16.35 4.68 15.53
CA PRO A 147 17.40 3.88 16.16
C PRO A 147 16.94 3.19 17.44
N ARG A 148 15.80 3.61 18.02
CA ARG A 148 15.19 2.91 19.18
C ARG A 148 14.56 1.58 18.78
N LYS A 149 14.22 1.43 17.47
CA LYS A 149 13.59 0.21 16.93
C LYS A 149 14.55 -0.61 16.09
N TYR A 150 15.42 0.02 15.32
CA TYR A 150 16.30 -0.66 14.38
C TYR A 150 17.76 -0.40 14.73
N ALA A 151 18.53 -1.46 14.96
CA ALA A 151 19.99 -1.35 15.07
C ALA A 151 20.56 -0.95 13.69
N ASP A 152 21.48 0.04 13.66
CA ASP A 152 22.03 0.61 12.42
C ASP A 152 20.94 0.96 11.39
N PRO A 153 20.01 1.88 11.71
CA PRO A 153 18.83 2.12 10.88
C PRO A 153 19.19 2.65 9.48
N ASP A 154 20.36 3.26 9.33
CA ASP A 154 20.88 3.80 8.07
C ASP A 154 21.74 2.79 7.28
N ALA A 155 21.79 1.53 7.69
CA ALA A 155 22.37 0.45 6.91
C ALA A 155 21.28 -0.32 6.17
N PHE A 156 21.50 -0.59 4.88
CA PHE A 156 20.66 -1.49 4.08
C PHE A 156 21.17 -2.92 4.27
N ARG A 157 20.37 -3.81 4.88
CA ARG A 157 20.75 -5.18 5.21
C ARG A 157 19.57 -6.12 5.02
N ILE A 158 19.56 -6.90 3.95
CA ILE A 158 18.46 -7.82 3.63
C ILE A 158 18.33 -9.02 4.60
N ALA A 159 19.39 -9.34 5.35
CA ALA A 159 19.37 -10.35 6.39
C ALA A 159 18.97 -9.82 7.77
N ARG A 160 18.45 -8.59 7.87
CA ARG A 160 17.95 -8.02 9.12
C ARG A 160 16.74 -8.80 9.63
N GLY A 161 16.94 -9.61 10.68
CA GLY A 161 15.91 -10.51 11.20
C GLY A 161 14.68 -9.86 11.84
N GLU A 162 14.70 -8.54 12.07
CA GLU A 162 13.70 -7.81 12.85
C GLU A 162 12.66 -7.05 12.01
N THR A 163 12.67 -7.21 10.71
CA THR A 163 11.77 -6.48 9.80
C THR A 163 10.31 -6.96 9.87
N SER A 164 10.07 -8.14 10.46
CA SER A 164 8.72 -8.73 10.58
C SER A 164 7.75 -7.94 11.46
N ASP A 165 8.26 -7.02 12.30
CA ASP A 165 7.44 -6.17 13.17
C ASP A 165 7.21 -4.76 12.57
N ARG A 166 7.34 -4.61 11.24
CA ARG A 166 6.77 -3.46 10.59
C ARG A 166 5.27 -3.47 10.86
N LYS A 167 4.81 -2.59 11.71
CA LYS A 167 3.41 -2.16 11.67
C LYS A 167 3.21 -1.33 10.41
N SER A 168 3.50 -1.96 9.25
CA SER A 168 3.06 -1.44 7.98
C SER A 168 1.55 -1.50 8.03
N THR A 169 0.91 -0.37 8.31
CA THR A 169 -0.48 -0.07 7.93
C THR A 169 -1.53 -1.16 8.16
N ARG A 170 -1.30 -2.17 9.01
CA ARG A 170 -2.40 -2.82 9.69
C ARG A 170 -2.87 -1.87 10.78
N LEU A 171 -3.57 -0.83 10.39
CA LEU A 171 -4.58 -0.25 11.23
C LEU A 171 -5.51 -1.41 11.57
N ASN A 172 -5.41 -1.89 12.80
CA ASN A 172 -6.44 -2.74 13.35
C ASN A 172 -7.74 -1.96 13.23
N SER A 173 -8.53 -2.29 12.21
CA SER A 173 -9.94 -1.97 12.14
C SER A 173 -10.69 -2.97 13.04
N SER A 174 -10.29 -2.99 14.33
CA SER A 174 -11.03 -3.66 15.38
C SER A 174 -11.35 -2.58 16.41
N HIS A 175 -12.40 -1.87 16.12
CA HIS A 175 -13.44 -1.37 17.06
C HIS A 175 -14.51 -0.73 16.20
#